data_484c57be4a49e184c2b358530d03fe8a
#
_entry.id   484c57be4a49e184c2b358530d03fe8a
#
_cell.length_a   1.000
_cell.length_b   1.000
_cell.length_c   1.000
_cell.angle_alpha   90.00
_cell.angle_beta   90.00
_cell.angle_gamma   90.00
#
_symmetry.space_group_name_H-M   'P 1'
#
loop_
_entity.id
_entity.type
_entity.pdbx_description
1 polymer ?
#
loop_
_entity_poly.entity_id
_entity_poly.type
_entity_poly.pdbx_seq_one_letter_code
_entity_poly.pdbx_strand_id
1 'polypeptide(L)'
;TAATPTEDGSHYVINGEKLWCTNGTKANVIVVMAVTPPKIVRGKERKQITAFLVEMDTPGVEVLHRCRFMGLKALYNGVIRFTDVRIPKENMILEEGDGLRLALKTLNTGRLSIPAGVTGSSKWCMKINRKWTNKRVQWGHPIGEHETIAGKQAKIACRQSFHVLQSDETIA
;
A
#
# COMPACT_ATOMS: atom_id res chain seq x y z
N THR A 1 7.67 0.47 16.96
CA THR A 1 6.46 0.14 17.73
C THR A 1 6.65 -1.22 18.35
N ALA A 2 6.49 -1.32 19.65
CA ALA A 2 6.59 -2.55 20.44
C ALA A 2 5.25 -2.87 21.07
N ALA A 3 5.00 -4.15 21.33
CA ALA A 3 3.84 -4.64 22.07
C ALA A 3 4.32 -5.61 23.16
N THR A 4 4.02 -5.30 24.39
CA THR A 4 4.41 -6.09 25.56
C THR A 4 3.17 -6.75 26.17
N PRO A 5 3.15 -8.06 26.40
CA PRO A 5 2.02 -8.70 27.05
C PRO A 5 1.90 -8.23 28.51
N THR A 6 0.68 -8.13 29.03
CA THR A 6 0.42 -7.89 30.44
C THR A 6 0.76 -9.14 31.27
N GLU A 7 0.98 -8.98 32.58
CA GLU A 7 1.35 -10.08 33.47
C GLU A 7 0.32 -11.22 33.48
N ASP A 8 -0.95 -10.89 33.36
CA ASP A 8 -2.06 -11.86 33.28
C ASP A 8 -2.23 -12.47 31.87
N GLY A 9 -1.47 -11.99 30.88
CA GLY A 9 -1.52 -12.46 29.49
C GLY A 9 -2.84 -12.16 28.76
N SER A 10 -3.72 -11.34 29.33
CA SER A 10 -5.03 -11.01 28.73
C SER A 10 -4.97 -9.89 27.70
N HIS A 11 -3.95 -9.03 27.78
CA HIS A 11 -3.78 -7.85 26.91
C HIS A 11 -2.35 -7.70 26.44
N TYR A 12 -2.17 -6.83 25.45
CA TYR A 12 -0.88 -6.26 25.03
C TYR A 12 -0.91 -4.74 25.23
N VAL A 13 0.22 -4.19 25.65
CA VAL A 13 0.44 -2.75 25.75
C VAL A 13 1.31 -2.32 24.58
N ILE A 14 0.79 -1.46 23.70
CA ILE A 14 1.48 -0.99 22.49
C ILE A 14 2.05 0.40 22.74
N ASN A 15 3.35 0.55 22.41
CA ASN A 15 4.08 1.80 22.49
C ASN A 15 4.89 2.08 21.23
N GLY A 16 4.93 3.34 20.78
CA GLY A 16 5.73 3.80 19.65
C GLY A 16 4.94 4.59 18.62
N GLU A 17 5.50 4.76 17.44
CA GLU A 17 4.92 5.56 16.36
C GLU A 17 4.86 4.79 15.05
N LYS A 18 3.89 5.14 14.21
CA LYS A 18 3.77 4.71 12.81
C LYS A 18 3.76 5.92 11.91
N LEU A 19 4.66 5.91 10.94
CA LEU A 19 4.77 6.93 9.91
C LEU A 19 4.11 6.45 8.61
N TRP A 20 3.51 7.39 7.89
CA TRP A 20 2.86 7.18 6.59
C TRP A 20 1.71 6.16 6.61
N CYS A 21 0.93 6.17 7.70
CA CYS A 21 -0.26 5.32 7.77
C CYS A 21 -1.31 5.81 6.78
N THR A 22 -1.47 5.11 5.67
CA THR A 22 -2.49 5.41 4.67
C THR A 22 -3.88 5.28 5.27
N ASN A 23 -4.69 6.32 5.08
CA ASN A 23 -6.01 6.48 5.67
C ASN A 23 -6.03 6.57 7.22
N GLY A 24 -4.88 6.59 7.88
CA GLY A 24 -4.76 6.55 9.33
C GLY A 24 -5.40 7.75 10.06
N THR A 25 -5.57 8.90 9.39
CA THR A 25 -6.22 10.08 9.98
C THR A 25 -7.76 10.06 9.86
N LYS A 26 -8.34 9.04 9.24
CA LYS A 26 -9.78 8.88 8.99
C LYS A 26 -10.32 7.50 9.34
N ALA A 27 -9.44 6.53 9.50
CA ALA A 27 -9.82 5.17 9.85
C ALA A 27 -10.42 5.11 11.25
N ASN A 28 -11.39 4.23 11.46
CA ASN A 28 -11.91 3.90 12.79
C ASN A 28 -11.11 2.74 13.39
N VAL A 29 -10.58 1.86 12.55
CA VAL A 29 -9.78 0.70 12.95
C VAL A 29 -8.56 0.62 12.05
N ILE A 30 -7.41 0.26 12.61
CA ILE A 30 -6.16 0.04 11.87
C ILE A 30 -5.52 -1.29 12.28
N VAL A 31 -4.74 -1.85 11.36
CA VAL A 31 -3.86 -3.00 11.67
C VAL A 31 -2.48 -2.48 12.02
N VAL A 32 -2.03 -2.74 13.23
CA VAL A 32 -0.73 -2.32 13.74
C VAL A 32 0.22 -3.52 13.82
N MET A 33 1.34 -3.44 13.09
CA MET A 33 2.45 -4.38 13.25
C MET A 33 3.34 -3.91 14.38
N ALA A 34 3.54 -4.72 15.41
CA ALA A 34 4.40 -4.40 16.54
C ALA A 34 5.38 -5.54 16.82
N VAL A 35 6.55 -5.18 17.36
CA VAL A 35 7.53 -6.16 17.82
C VAL A 35 7.03 -6.69 19.18
N THR A 36 6.84 -7.98 19.26
CA THR A 36 6.55 -8.70 20.50
C THR A 36 7.81 -9.38 21.07
N PRO A 37 7.79 -9.86 22.31
CA PRO A 37 8.94 -10.52 22.93
C PRO A 37 9.55 -11.59 22.01
N PRO A 38 10.87 -11.73 21.97
CA PRO A 38 11.54 -12.69 21.09
C PRO A 38 11.22 -14.13 21.52
N LYS A 39 11.10 -15.02 20.53
CA LYS A 39 10.96 -16.46 20.76
C LYS A 39 12.28 -17.16 20.56
N ILE A 40 12.61 -18.07 21.46
CA ILE A 40 13.80 -18.92 21.29
C ILE A 40 13.46 -20.06 20.31
N VAL A 41 14.10 -20.07 19.14
CA VAL A 41 13.94 -21.12 18.14
C VAL A 41 15.31 -21.73 17.86
N ARG A 42 15.46 -23.01 18.13
CA ARG A 42 16.74 -23.76 17.96
C ARG A 42 17.92 -23.08 18.69
N GLY A 43 17.70 -22.62 19.93
CA GLY A 43 18.72 -21.98 20.76
C GLY A 43 19.11 -20.53 20.35
N LYS A 44 18.41 -19.92 19.39
CA LYS A 44 18.62 -18.53 18.97
C LYS A 44 17.38 -17.68 19.20
N GLU A 45 17.57 -16.49 19.71
CA GLU A 45 16.51 -15.50 19.81
C GLU A 45 16.08 -15.05 18.41
N ARG A 46 14.77 -15.13 18.14
CA ARG A 46 14.15 -14.59 16.93
C ARG A 46 13.17 -13.48 17.31
N LYS A 47 13.39 -12.30 16.75
CA LYS A 47 12.42 -11.20 16.82
C LYS A 47 11.10 -11.63 16.22
N GLN A 48 10.01 -11.33 16.91
CA GLN A 48 8.66 -11.58 16.45
C GLN A 48 8.00 -10.26 16.05
N ILE A 49 7.23 -10.30 14.98
CA ILE A 49 6.36 -9.20 14.57
C ILE A 49 4.95 -9.75 14.59
N THR A 50 4.09 -9.12 15.36
CA THR A 50 2.70 -9.53 15.55
C THR A 50 1.77 -8.43 15.04
N ALA A 51 0.64 -8.81 14.48
CA ALA A 51 -0.37 -7.89 13.97
C ALA A 51 -1.52 -7.77 14.96
N PHE A 52 -1.96 -6.54 15.22
CA PHE A 52 -3.07 -6.25 16.12
C PHE A 52 -4.12 -5.38 15.43
N LEU A 53 -5.39 -5.63 15.67
CA LEU A 53 -6.48 -4.71 15.39
C LEU A 53 -6.53 -3.66 16.49
N VAL A 54 -6.45 -2.39 16.11
CA VAL A 54 -6.50 -1.25 17.04
C VAL A 54 -7.59 -0.31 16.60
N GLU A 55 -8.54 -0.06 17.48
CA GLU A 55 -9.54 0.98 17.30
C GLU A 55 -8.90 2.35 17.56
N MET A 56 -9.21 3.33 16.70
CA MET A 56 -8.53 4.63 16.74
C MET A 56 -8.99 5.54 17.89
N ASP A 57 -10.10 5.20 18.54
CA ASP A 57 -10.60 5.85 19.76
C ASP A 57 -10.09 5.21 21.05
N THR A 58 -9.26 4.15 20.94
CA THR A 58 -8.63 3.53 22.11
C THR A 58 -7.76 4.56 22.86
N PRO A 59 -7.88 4.69 24.18
CA PRO A 59 -7.05 5.59 24.97
C PRO A 59 -5.55 5.39 24.70
N GLY A 60 -4.81 6.49 24.46
CA GLY A 60 -3.39 6.47 24.14
C GLY A 60 -3.08 6.42 22.64
N VAL A 61 -4.08 6.30 21.76
CA VAL A 61 -3.90 6.47 20.30
C VAL A 61 -4.06 7.93 19.94
N GLU A 62 -3.06 8.51 19.29
CA GLU A 62 -3.03 9.92 18.89
C GLU A 62 -2.61 10.07 17.45
N VAL A 63 -3.39 10.81 16.65
CA VAL A 63 -2.99 11.25 15.31
C VAL A 63 -2.20 12.54 15.43
N LEU A 64 -0.88 12.48 15.27
CA LEU A 64 0.01 13.65 15.45
C LEU A 64 -0.17 14.67 14.35
N HIS A 65 -0.17 14.25 13.10
CA HIS A 65 -0.42 15.13 11.97
C HIS A 65 -0.74 14.34 10.69
N ARG A 66 -1.34 15.03 9.73
CA ARG A 66 -1.55 14.53 8.37
C ARG A 66 -0.32 14.81 7.51
N CYS A 67 0.26 13.77 6.91
CA CYS A 67 1.35 13.90 5.94
C CYS A 67 0.82 14.51 4.63
N ARG A 68 1.46 15.59 4.16
CA ARG A 68 1.12 16.26 2.89
C ARG A 68 2.18 15.93 1.85
N PHE A 69 1.78 15.20 0.82
CA PHE A 69 2.66 14.81 -0.28
C PHE A 69 2.51 15.76 -1.49
N MET A 70 3.48 15.74 -2.40
CA MET A 70 3.42 16.48 -3.65
C MET A 70 2.26 15.98 -4.54
N GLY A 71 2.07 14.65 -4.64
CA GLY A 71 0.93 14.01 -5.31
C GLY A 71 -0.06 13.41 -4.32
N LEU A 72 -1.04 12.63 -4.82
CA LEU A 72 -2.00 11.86 -4.03
C LEU A 72 -2.69 12.67 -2.92
N LYS A 73 -3.14 13.90 -3.25
CA LYS A 73 -3.72 14.86 -2.30
C LYS A 73 -4.97 14.34 -1.57
N ALA A 74 -5.68 13.39 -2.19
CA ALA A 74 -6.88 12.78 -1.62
C ALA A 74 -6.58 11.70 -0.56
N LEU A 75 -5.32 11.24 -0.44
CA LEU A 75 -4.96 10.26 0.60
C LEU A 75 -4.79 10.94 1.96
N TYR A 76 -5.34 10.29 2.97
CA TYR A 76 -5.29 10.72 4.37
C TYR A 76 -4.18 9.97 5.11
N ASN A 77 -2.94 10.15 4.66
CA ASN A 77 -1.77 9.61 5.35
C ASN A 77 -1.48 10.41 6.63
N GLY A 78 -1.10 9.72 7.69
CA GLY A 78 -0.79 10.35 8.95
C GLY A 78 0.36 9.69 9.71
N VAL A 79 0.82 10.39 10.73
CA VAL A 79 1.67 9.87 11.80
C VAL A 79 0.77 9.57 12.99
N ILE A 80 0.87 8.37 13.50
CA ILE A 80 0.07 7.88 14.63
C ILE A 80 1.02 7.47 15.74
N ARG A 81 0.78 8.00 16.94
CA ARG A 81 1.48 7.64 18.18
C ARG A 81 0.61 6.73 19.03
N PHE A 82 1.25 5.77 19.65
CA PHE A 82 0.68 4.86 20.63
C PHE A 82 1.43 5.05 21.95
N THR A 83 0.72 5.41 23.00
CA THR A 83 1.25 5.60 24.34
C THR A 83 0.45 4.75 25.30
N ASP A 84 1.05 3.66 25.79
CA ASP A 84 0.44 2.68 26.69
C ASP A 84 -0.93 2.18 26.23
N VAL A 85 -1.09 1.99 24.91
CA VAL A 85 -2.34 1.54 24.30
C VAL A 85 -2.59 0.08 24.65
N ARG A 86 -3.61 -0.17 25.46
CA ARG A 86 -3.97 -1.50 25.95
C ARG A 86 -4.96 -2.17 24.99
N ILE A 87 -4.54 -3.29 24.41
CA ILE A 87 -5.30 -4.06 23.40
C ILE A 87 -5.59 -5.46 23.92
N PRO A 88 -6.84 -5.93 23.89
CA PRO A 88 -7.19 -7.31 24.23
C PRO A 88 -6.43 -8.31 23.35
N LYS A 89 -6.07 -9.46 23.91
CA LYS A 89 -5.36 -10.52 23.19
C LYS A 89 -6.16 -11.02 21.96
N GLU A 90 -7.47 -10.99 22.03
CA GLU A 90 -8.40 -11.38 20.96
C GLU A 90 -8.27 -10.50 19.71
N ASN A 91 -7.77 -9.28 19.85
CA ASN A 91 -7.50 -8.37 18.74
C ASN A 91 -6.19 -8.71 18.00
N MET A 92 -5.46 -9.73 18.43
CA MET A 92 -4.30 -10.25 17.71
C MET A 92 -4.76 -10.98 16.46
N ILE A 93 -4.20 -10.64 15.31
CA ILE A 93 -4.50 -11.29 14.03
C ILE A 93 -3.55 -12.46 13.83
N LEU A 94 -4.09 -13.67 13.64
CA LEU A 94 -3.34 -14.92 13.59
C LEU A 94 -2.63 -15.21 14.92
N GLU A 95 -1.41 -15.75 14.86
CA GLU A 95 -0.61 -16.08 16.03
C GLU A 95 0.51 -15.05 16.27
N GLU A 96 1.05 -15.06 17.48
CA GLU A 96 2.20 -14.22 17.81
C GLU A 96 3.40 -14.57 16.91
N GLY A 97 3.97 -13.53 16.27
CA GLY A 97 5.06 -13.70 15.32
C GLY A 97 4.64 -13.85 13.84
N ASP A 98 3.36 -14.01 13.54
CA ASP A 98 2.84 -14.18 12.17
C ASP A 98 2.61 -12.87 11.41
N GLY A 99 2.79 -11.73 12.06
CA GLY A 99 2.51 -10.42 11.46
C GLY A 99 3.31 -10.14 10.19
N LEU A 100 4.58 -10.52 10.14
CA LEU A 100 5.39 -10.34 8.94
C LEU A 100 4.85 -11.19 7.77
N ARG A 101 4.45 -12.44 8.02
CA ARG A 101 3.84 -13.33 7.01
C ARG A 101 2.56 -12.73 6.46
N LEU A 102 1.71 -12.20 7.34
CA LEU A 102 0.48 -11.50 6.96
C LEU A 102 0.77 -10.28 6.10
N ALA A 103 1.72 -9.42 6.52
CA ALA A 103 2.11 -8.22 5.79
C ALA A 103 2.62 -8.54 4.38
N LEU A 104 3.51 -9.53 4.23
CA LEU A 104 4.05 -9.94 2.94
C LEU A 104 2.96 -10.49 2.01
N LYS A 105 2.02 -11.28 2.53
CA LYS A 105 0.88 -11.80 1.74
C LYS A 105 0.01 -10.64 1.21
N THR A 106 -0.31 -9.67 2.04
CA THR A 106 -1.08 -8.48 1.65
C THR A 106 -0.33 -7.63 0.62
N LEU A 107 0.98 -7.41 0.83
CA LEU A 107 1.82 -6.65 -0.09
C LEU A 107 1.91 -7.30 -1.47
N ASN A 108 1.95 -8.62 -1.57
CA ASN A 108 1.99 -9.32 -2.86
C ASN A 108 0.74 -9.03 -3.69
N THR A 109 -0.45 -9.06 -3.09
CA THR A 109 -1.69 -8.67 -3.78
C THR A 109 -1.62 -7.22 -4.29
N GLY A 110 -1.12 -6.28 -3.47
CA GLY A 110 -0.91 -4.89 -3.87
C GLY A 110 0.09 -4.75 -5.03
N ARG A 111 1.19 -5.51 -5.00
CA ARG A 111 2.21 -5.48 -6.06
C ARG A 111 1.71 -6.00 -7.41
N LEU A 112 0.77 -6.92 -7.43
CA LEU A 112 0.13 -7.40 -8.66
C LEU A 112 -0.91 -6.39 -9.19
N SER A 113 -1.66 -5.74 -8.32
CA SER A 113 -2.71 -4.79 -8.70
C SER A 113 -2.15 -3.49 -9.31
N ILE A 114 -0.97 -3.03 -8.86
CA ILE A 114 -0.34 -1.81 -9.36
C ILE A 114 0.01 -1.90 -10.86
N PRO A 115 0.75 -2.92 -11.34
CA PRO A 115 1.03 -3.09 -12.77
C PRO A 115 -0.23 -3.22 -13.61
N ALA A 116 -1.23 -3.97 -13.15
CA ALA A 116 -2.52 -4.09 -13.83
C ALA A 116 -3.23 -2.73 -13.98
N GLY A 117 -3.25 -1.93 -12.90
CA GLY A 117 -3.80 -0.58 -12.92
C GLY A 117 -3.06 0.37 -13.86
N VAL A 118 -1.72 0.34 -13.87
CA VAL A 118 -0.89 1.15 -14.76
C VAL A 118 -1.11 0.75 -16.23
N THR A 119 -1.18 -0.54 -16.52
CA THR A 119 -1.48 -1.06 -17.85
C THR A 119 -2.86 -0.60 -18.34
N GLY A 120 -3.88 -0.69 -17.47
CA GLY A 120 -5.22 -0.19 -17.77
C GLY A 120 -5.26 1.31 -18.05
N SER A 121 -4.56 2.10 -17.23
CA SER A 121 -4.45 3.54 -17.42
C SER A 121 -3.74 3.91 -18.72
N SER A 122 -2.69 3.17 -19.09
CA SER A 122 -1.98 3.37 -20.37
C SER A 122 -2.87 3.08 -21.58
N LYS A 123 -3.70 2.01 -21.51
CA LYS A 123 -4.72 1.71 -22.55
C LYS A 123 -5.71 2.86 -22.70
N TRP A 124 -6.18 3.40 -21.61
CA TRP A 124 -7.11 4.53 -21.62
C TRP A 124 -6.48 5.78 -22.23
N CYS A 125 -5.27 6.15 -21.80
CA CYS A 125 -4.53 7.28 -22.36
C CYS A 125 -4.31 7.14 -23.86
N MET A 126 -3.96 5.95 -24.34
CA MET A 126 -3.77 5.70 -25.77
C MET A 126 -5.08 5.84 -26.56
N LYS A 127 -6.20 5.37 -26.00
CA LYS A 127 -7.53 5.55 -26.62
C LYS A 127 -7.89 7.02 -26.78
N ILE A 128 -7.66 7.83 -25.74
CA ILE A 128 -7.91 9.28 -25.80
C ILE A 128 -6.98 9.95 -26.79
N ASN A 129 -5.69 9.64 -26.73
CA ASN A 129 -4.68 10.19 -27.64
C ASN A 129 -5.02 9.91 -29.10
N ARG A 130 -5.31 8.66 -29.45
CA ARG A 130 -5.71 8.27 -30.82
C ARG A 130 -6.96 9.04 -31.28
N LYS A 131 -7.98 9.17 -30.41
CA LYS A 131 -9.20 9.92 -30.74
C LYS A 131 -8.88 11.41 -31.02
N TRP A 132 -8.04 12.00 -30.20
CA TRP A 132 -7.66 13.41 -30.35
C TRP A 132 -6.81 13.66 -31.57
N THR A 133 -5.77 12.87 -31.81
CA THR A 133 -4.85 13.04 -32.94
C THR A 133 -5.52 12.84 -34.29
N ASN A 134 -6.57 12.04 -34.37
CA ASN A 134 -7.38 11.87 -35.59
C ASN A 134 -8.38 13.05 -35.78
N LYS A 135 -8.73 13.78 -34.71
CA LYS A 135 -9.68 14.90 -34.77
C LYS A 135 -9.00 16.24 -34.94
N ARG A 136 -7.84 16.44 -34.32
CA ARG A 136 -7.12 17.73 -34.35
C ARG A 136 -6.39 17.88 -35.68
N VAL A 137 -6.74 18.93 -36.44
CA VAL A 137 -6.09 19.30 -37.69
C VAL A 137 -5.06 20.42 -37.44
N GLN A 138 -3.85 20.24 -37.94
CA GLN A 138 -2.80 21.27 -38.04
C GLN A 138 -2.07 21.09 -39.38
N TRP A 139 -1.68 22.18 -39.99
CA TRP A 139 -1.00 22.18 -41.32
C TRP A 139 -1.74 21.35 -42.38
N GLY A 140 -3.09 21.46 -42.38
CA GLY A 140 -3.94 20.84 -43.39
C GLY A 140 -4.33 19.38 -43.20
N HIS A 141 -3.75 18.65 -42.18
CA HIS A 141 -4.00 17.25 -41.92
C HIS A 141 -4.27 16.96 -40.45
N PRO A 142 -4.94 15.87 -40.12
CA PRO A 142 -5.00 15.37 -38.75
C PRO A 142 -3.58 15.18 -38.19
N ILE A 143 -3.34 15.62 -36.96
CA ILE A 143 -1.98 15.57 -36.39
C ILE A 143 -1.46 14.14 -36.23
N GLY A 144 -2.33 13.15 -36.20
CA GLY A 144 -1.97 11.73 -36.20
C GLY A 144 -1.27 11.24 -37.46
N GLU A 145 -1.42 11.94 -38.59
CA GLU A 145 -0.76 11.63 -39.86
C GLU A 145 0.69 12.15 -39.94
N HIS A 146 1.06 13.08 -39.05
CA HIS A 146 2.43 13.58 -38.98
C HIS A 146 3.35 12.51 -38.39
N GLU A 147 4.44 12.20 -39.07
CA GLU A 147 5.39 11.15 -38.73
C GLU A 147 5.86 11.18 -37.27
N THR A 148 6.17 12.37 -36.76
CA THR A 148 6.59 12.56 -35.36
C THR A 148 5.52 12.11 -34.36
N ILE A 149 4.24 12.37 -34.63
CA ILE A 149 3.11 11.99 -33.76
C ILE A 149 2.82 10.49 -33.95
N ALA A 150 2.75 10.02 -35.18
CA ALA A 150 2.55 8.62 -35.50
C ALA A 150 3.62 7.71 -34.86
N GLY A 151 4.91 8.13 -34.95
CA GLY A 151 6.01 7.43 -34.32
C GLY A 151 5.93 7.36 -32.79
N LYS A 152 5.47 8.42 -32.14
CA LYS A 152 5.21 8.41 -30.68
C LYS A 152 4.07 7.47 -30.31
N GLN A 153 2.98 7.46 -31.07
CA GLN A 153 1.85 6.56 -30.86
C GLN A 153 2.25 5.09 -31.03
N ALA A 154 3.02 4.78 -32.07
CA ALA A 154 3.55 3.44 -32.31
C ALA A 154 4.42 2.96 -31.14
N LYS A 155 5.34 3.79 -30.64
CA LYS A 155 6.18 3.47 -29.47
C LYS A 155 5.35 3.20 -28.22
N ILE A 156 4.28 3.98 -27.97
CA ILE A 156 3.38 3.75 -26.83
C ILE A 156 2.65 2.40 -27.00
N ALA A 157 2.13 2.12 -28.19
CA ALA A 157 1.43 0.87 -28.48
C ALA A 157 2.32 -0.37 -28.28
N CYS A 158 3.57 -0.33 -28.82
CA CYS A 158 4.52 -1.43 -28.65
C CYS A 158 4.87 -1.68 -27.17
N ARG A 159 5.18 -0.62 -26.41
CA ARG A 159 5.49 -0.75 -24.98
C ARG A 159 4.31 -1.29 -24.18
N GLN A 160 3.11 -0.85 -24.50
CA GLN A 160 1.91 -1.32 -23.83
C GLN A 160 1.67 -2.83 -24.09
N SER A 161 1.81 -3.30 -25.32
CA SER A 161 1.67 -4.72 -25.66
C SER A 161 2.68 -5.58 -24.91
N PHE A 162 3.92 -5.11 -24.78
CA PHE A 162 4.97 -5.78 -24.01
C PHE A 162 4.60 -5.88 -22.51
N HIS A 163 4.06 -4.82 -21.90
CA HIS A 163 3.64 -4.86 -20.49
C HIS A 163 2.45 -5.78 -20.24
N VAL A 164 1.53 -5.92 -21.19
CA VAL A 164 0.42 -6.89 -21.10
C VAL A 164 0.97 -8.32 -21.08
N LEU A 165 1.87 -8.67 -21.99
CA LEU A 165 2.49 -9.99 -22.03
C LEU A 165 3.23 -10.33 -20.73
N GLN A 166 4.01 -9.38 -20.17
CA GLN A 166 4.69 -9.59 -18.90
C GLN A 166 3.74 -9.76 -17.70
N SER A 167 2.58 -9.09 -17.71
CA SER A 167 1.60 -9.27 -16.63
C SER A 167 0.91 -10.62 -16.67
N ASP A 168 0.68 -11.18 -17.85
CA ASP A 168 0.06 -12.49 -18.02
C ASP A 168 1.01 -13.63 -17.59
N GLU A 169 2.32 -13.51 -17.87
CA GLU A 169 3.32 -14.47 -17.38
C GLU A 169 3.54 -14.45 -15.85
N THR A 170 3.21 -13.35 -15.19
CA THR A 170 3.38 -13.20 -13.73
C THR A 170 2.17 -13.76 -12.94
N ILE A 171 1.06 -14.02 -13.64
CA ILE A 171 -0.21 -14.52 -13.04
C ILE A 171 -0.34 -16.06 -13.22
N ALA A 172 0.40 -16.64 -14.14
CA ALA A 172 0.48 -18.10 -14.36
C ALA A 172 1.46 -18.76 -13.39
#